data_2c173393a2d4d5e889ac247e6d05ac99
#
_entry.id   2c173393a2d4d5e889ac247e6d05ac99
#
_cell.length_a   1.000
_cell.length_b   1.000
_cell.length_c   1.000
_cell.angle_alpha   90.00
_cell.angle_beta   90.00
_cell.angle_gamma   90.00
#
_symmetry.space_group_name_H-M   'P 1'
#
loop_
_entity.id
_entity.type
_entity.pdbx_description
1 polymer ?
#
loop_
_entity_poly.entity_id
_entity_poly.type
_entity_poly.pdbx_seq_one_letter_code
_entity_poly.pdbx_strand_id
1 'polypeptide(L)'
;MNIEIEKRLIENKPGSFIFEFANSLAEKDCMDMIDRFEKSESEHYQGRVGQNFQKNTDIKKSTDMVISGKDDFKDIDELLFTSLSKALSAVKKQYDFFTGPFKDIGYAIQRTEPGEYFHWHIDSGSHQFSDRQLVAIWYLNNVEGPGGETEFINQDVKIKPEMGKLILFPPFWTHEHRGVTLKKGVKYIATTWVVFK
;
A
#
# COMPACT_ATOMS: atom_id res chain seq x y z
N MET A 1 -32.14 0.20 -10.25
CA MET A 1 -31.82 -0.37 -8.93
C MET A 1 -30.32 -0.48 -8.64
N ASN A 2 -29.36 -0.24 -9.46
CA ASN A 2 -28.10 -0.90 -9.09
C ASN A 2 -26.82 -0.08 -9.22
N ILE A 3 -26.91 1.14 -9.77
CA ILE A 3 -25.73 2.01 -9.90
C ILE A 3 -25.17 2.46 -8.52
N GLU A 4 -26.03 2.70 -7.54
CA GLU A 4 -25.60 3.08 -6.19
C GLU A 4 -25.00 1.92 -5.39
N ILE A 5 -25.48 0.69 -5.63
CA ILE A 5 -24.93 -0.50 -4.96
C ILE A 5 -23.59 -0.90 -5.60
N GLU A 6 -23.49 -0.87 -6.93
CA GLU A 6 -22.22 -1.13 -7.63
C GLU A 6 -21.16 -0.08 -7.30
N LYS A 7 -21.54 1.19 -7.13
CA LYS A 7 -20.63 2.26 -6.71
C LYS A 7 -20.02 2.06 -5.32
N ARG A 8 -20.62 1.26 -4.46
CA ARG A 8 -20.17 1.05 -3.07
C ARG A 8 -19.35 -0.23 -2.87
N LEU A 9 -19.28 -1.10 -3.86
CA LEU A 9 -18.68 -2.43 -3.73
C LEU A 9 -17.16 -2.43 -3.53
N ILE A 10 -16.46 -1.34 -3.87
CA ILE A 10 -15.01 -1.24 -3.71
C ILE A 10 -14.58 -0.43 -2.49
N GLU A 11 -15.49 0.32 -1.84
CA GLU A 11 -15.19 0.99 -0.59
C GLU A 11 -15.39 0.05 0.61
N ASN A 12 -14.47 0.08 1.55
CA ASN A 12 -14.60 -0.66 2.82
C ASN A 12 -15.85 -0.23 3.60
N LYS A 13 -16.07 1.09 3.72
CA LYS A 13 -17.30 1.72 4.24
C LYS A 13 -17.73 2.83 3.27
N PRO A 14 -19.02 3.03 3.03
CA PRO A 14 -19.50 4.12 2.18
C PRO A 14 -19.00 5.49 2.65
N GLY A 15 -18.32 6.22 1.78
CA GLY A 15 -17.75 7.54 2.08
C GLY A 15 -16.42 7.49 2.86
N SER A 16 -15.84 6.31 3.05
CA SER A 16 -14.51 6.18 3.64
C SER A 16 -13.38 6.53 2.69
N PHE A 17 -13.61 6.46 1.38
CA PHE A 17 -12.59 6.57 0.34
C PHE A 17 -11.42 5.59 0.50
N ILE A 18 -11.65 4.47 1.21
CA ILE A 18 -10.73 3.36 1.35
C ILE A 18 -11.25 2.23 0.47
N PHE A 19 -10.53 1.96 -0.62
CA PHE A 19 -10.95 1.00 -1.65
C PHE A 19 -10.20 -0.31 -1.45
N GLU A 20 -10.94 -1.43 -1.46
CA GLU A 20 -10.36 -2.77 -1.35
C GLU A 20 -10.62 -3.57 -2.63
N PHE A 21 -9.57 -4.18 -3.17
CA PHE A 21 -9.60 -5.04 -4.33
C PHE A 21 -9.05 -6.41 -3.94
N ALA A 22 -9.93 -7.34 -3.65
CA ALA A 22 -9.54 -8.72 -3.39
C ALA A 22 -8.97 -9.36 -4.67
N ASN A 23 -8.01 -10.29 -4.50
CA ASN A 23 -7.40 -11.03 -5.60
C ASN A 23 -6.82 -10.13 -6.72
N SER A 24 -6.29 -8.96 -6.34
CA SER A 24 -5.65 -8.02 -7.26
C SER A 24 -4.30 -8.55 -7.81
N LEU A 25 -3.68 -9.45 -7.06
CA LEU A 25 -2.52 -10.25 -7.46
C LEU A 25 -2.81 -11.74 -7.25
N ALA A 26 -2.25 -12.60 -8.08
CA ALA A 26 -2.31 -14.03 -7.87
C ALA A 26 -1.33 -14.47 -6.78
N GLU A 27 -1.65 -15.56 -6.06
CA GLU A 27 -0.82 -16.11 -4.99
C GLU A 27 0.63 -16.37 -5.44
N LYS A 28 0.81 -16.99 -6.62
CA LYS A 28 2.13 -17.28 -7.20
C LYS A 28 2.99 -16.01 -7.35
N ASP A 29 2.37 -14.90 -7.74
CA ASP A 29 3.07 -13.64 -7.97
C ASP A 29 3.47 -12.98 -6.63
N CYS A 30 2.61 -13.08 -5.62
CA CYS A 30 2.92 -12.65 -4.26
C CYS A 30 4.10 -13.44 -3.67
N MET A 31 4.08 -14.76 -3.83
CA MET A 31 5.16 -15.65 -3.36
C MET A 31 6.49 -15.37 -4.07
N ASP A 32 6.47 -15.14 -5.39
CA ASP A 32 7.65 -14.78 -6.16
C ASP A 32 8.27 -13.45 -5.70
N MET A 33 7.43 -12.44 -5.44
CA MET A 33 7.91 -11.16 -4.89
C MET A 33 8.60 -11.32 -3.55
N ILE A 34 8.03 -12.13 -2.65
CA ILE A 34 8.61 -12.40 -1.34
C ILE A 34 9.95 -13.13 -1.49
N ASP A 35 10.00 -14.17 -2.33
CA ASP A 35 11.21 -14.96 -2.57
C ASP A 35 12.36 -14.11 -3.13
N ARG A 36 12.08 -13.26 -4.13
CA ARG A 36 13.07 -12.33 -4.69
C ARG A 36 13.52 -11.29 -3.67
N PHE A 37 12.59 -10.74 -2.88
CA PHE A 37 12.93 -9.83 -1.79
C PHE A 37 13.90 -10.50 -0.83
N GLU A 38 13.57 -11.67 -0.29
CA GLU A 38 14.42 -12.37 0.68
C GLU A 38 15.81 -12.72 0.11
N LYS A 39 15.92 -13.05 -1.18
CA LYS A 39 17.20 -13.29 -1.85
C LYS A 39 18.04 -12.05 -2.06
N SER A 40 17.48 -10.86 -1.92
CA SER A 40 18.15 -9.57 -2.16
C SER A 40 18.60 -8.88 -0.87
N GLU A 41 19.01 -9.62 0.16
CA GLU A 41 19.35 -9.08 1.49
C GLU A 41 20.34 -7.91 1.47
N SER A 42 21.31 -7.93 0.55
CA SER A 42 22.32 -6.87 0.43
C SER A 42 21.73 -5.50 0.01
N GLU A 43 20.50 -5.49 -0.50
CA GLU A 43 19.80 -4.30 -0.96
C GLU A 43 18.76 -3.79 0.04
N HIS A 44 18.58 -4.52 1.14
CA HIS A 44 17.67 -4.16 2.20
C HIS A 44 18.15 -2.94 2.96
N TYR A 45 17.21 -2.10 3.37
CA TYR A 45 17.48 -1.00 4.28
C TYR A 45 16.37 -0.89 5.32
N GLN A 46 16.70 -0.29 6.46
CA GLN A 46 15.71 -0.03 7.49
C GLN A 46 14.72 1.04 7.03
N GLY A 47 13.43 0.84 7.29
CA GLY A 47 12.36 1.74 6.91
C GLY A 47 12.66 3.19 7.24
N ARG A 48 12.34 4.09 6.30
CA ARG A 48 12.63 5.52 6.37
C ARG A 48 11.32 6.31 6.36
N VAL A 49 11.36 7.51 6.93
CA VAL A 49 10.22 8.42 7.06
C VAL A 49 10.58 9.85 6.73
N GLY A 50 9.56 10.64 6.40
CA GLY A 50 9.67 12.09 6.19
C GLY A 50 10.37 12.51 4.90
N GLN A 51 10.51 13.81 4.74
CA GLN A 51 11.00 14.43 3.51
C GLN A 51 12.46 14.07 3.17
N ASN A 52 13.28 13.86 4.20
CA ASN A 52 14.70 13.56 4.04
C ASN A 52 15.01 12.06 4.06
N PHE A 53 13.98 11.21 3.97
CA PHE A 53 14.13 9.75 4.03
C PHE A 53 15.00 9.29 5.19
N GLN A 54 14.74 9.84 6.38
CA GLN A 54 15.52 9.55 7.57
C GLN A 54 15.03 8.29 8.27
N LYS A 55 15.98 7.55 8.83
CA LYS A 55 15.68 6.48 9.77
C LYS A 55 15.16 7.09 11.07
N ASN A 56 13.94 6.74 11.45
CA ASN A 56 13.36 7.08 12.74
C ASN A 56 12.61 5.87 13.31
N THR A 57 13.31 5.14 14.16
CA THR A 57 12.78 3.89 14.75
C THR A 57 11.68 4.14 15.78
N ASP A 58 11.45 5.37 16.23
CA ASP A 58 10.29 5.69 17.09
C ASP A 58 9.00 5.81 16.27
N ILE A 59 9.11 6.02 14.95
CA ILE A 59 7.97 6.14 14.06
C ILE A 59 7.77 4.88 13.23
N LYS A 60 8.85 4.33 12.63
CA LYS A 60 8.76 3.17 11.73
C LYS A 60 9.85 2.16 12.02
N LYS A 61 9.46 0.90 12.14
CA LYS A 61 10.34 -0.27 12.10
C LYS A 61 9.84 -1.20 11.00
N SER A 62 10.68 -1.43 10.01
CA SER A 62 10.48 -2.38 8.92
C SER A 62 11.79 -2.57 8.17
N THR A 63 11.87 -3.60 7.36
CA THR A 63 12.92 -3.81 6.36
C THR A 63 12.33 -3.53 4.99
N ASP A 64 12.90 -2.57 4.28
CA ASP A 64 12.36 -2.09 3.00
C ASP A 64 13.38 -2.30 1.87
N MET A 65 12.88 -2.44 0.64
CA MET A 65 13.68 -2.47 -0.59
C MET A 65 12.90 -1.81 -1.72
N VAL A 66 13.51 -0.85 -2.42
CA VAL A 66 13.00 -0.32 -3.69
C VAL A 66 13.27 -1.35 -4.78
N ILE A 67 12.24 -1.72 -5.52
CA ILE A 67 12.33 -2.72 -6.60
C ILE A 67 12.34 -2.08 -7.99
N SER A 68 11.68 -0.94 -8.18
CA SER A 68 11.63 -0.26 -9.46
C SER A 68 13.01 0.20 -9.93
N GLY A 69 13.23 0.04 -11.24
CA GLY A 69 14.51 0.34 -11.89
C GLY A 69 15.54 -0.79 -11.82
N LYS A 70 15.21 -1.93 -11.19
CA LYS A 70 16.05 -3.12 -11.15
C LYS A 70 15.67 -4.08 -12.27
N ASP A 71 16.67 -4.59 -12.99
CA ASP A 71 16.45 -5.51 -14.12
C ASP A 71 15.71 -6.78 -13.69
N ASP A 72 16.06 -7.33 -12.53
CA ASP A 72 15.47 -8.55 -11.97
C ASP A 72 14.03 -8.36 -11.43
N PHE A 73 13.47 -7.14 -11.48
CA PHE A 73 12.12 -6.83 -11.00
C PHE A 73 11.24 -6.16 -12.07
N LYS A 74 11.66 -6.07 -13.32
CA LYS A 74 10.90 -5.43 -14.41
C LYS A 74 9.52 -6.05 -14.61
N ASP A 75 9.44 -7.36 -14.58
CA ASP A 75 8.18 -8.11 -14.71
C ASP A 75 7.23 -7.85 -13.53
N ILE A 76 7.79 -7.67 -12.32
CA ILE A 76 7.03 -7.28 -11.13
C ILE A 76 6.53 -5.84 -11.24
N ASP A 77 7.37 -4.90 -11.71
CA ASP A 77 6.94 -3.52 -11.97
C ASP A 77 5.75 -3.48 -12.95
N GLU A 78 5.81 -4.23 -14.05
CA GLU A 78 4.72 -4.32 -15.04
C GLU A 78 3.45 -4.96 -14.45
N LEU A 79 3.61 -5.97 -13.60
CA LEU A 79 2.50 -6.63 -12.92
C LEU A 79 1.79 -5.68 -11.94
N LEU A 80 2.54 -4.97 -11.09
CA LEU A 80 2.02 -4.01 -10.13
C LEU A 80 1.37 -2.82 -10.84
N PHE A 81 1.99 -2.31 -11.92
CA PHE A 81 1.42 -1.26 -12.77
C PHE A 81 0.08 -1.69 -13.39
N THR A 82 0.01 -2.92 -13.89
CA THR A 82 -1.23 -3.46 -14.48
C THR A 82 -2.34 -3.60 -13.43
N SER A 83 -2.00 -4.11 -12.24
CA SER A 83 -2.91 -4.22 -11.11
C SER A 83 -3.44 -2.84 -10.67
N LEU A 84 -2.53 -1.87 -10.50
CA LEU A 84 -2.85 -0.49 -10.14
C LEU A 84 -3.77 0.17 -11.18
N SER A 85 -3.45 0.03 -12.46
CA SER A 85 -4.21 0.63 -13.55
C SER A 85 -5.67 0.13 -13.59
N LYS A 86 -5.89 -1.16 -13.32
CA LYS A 86 -7.24 -1.73 -13.21
C LYS A 86 -8.01 -1.13 -12.02
N ALA A 87 -7.37 -1.02 -10.87
CA ALA A 87 -7.96 -0.44 -9.67
C ALA A 87 -8.29 1.05 -9.86
N LEU A 88 -7.37 1.84 -10.42
CA LEU A 88 -7.61 3.26 -10.74
C LEU A 88 -8.75 3.43 -11.74
N SER A 89 -8.88 2.54 -12.73
CA SER A 89 -10.00 2.56 -13.66
C SER A 89 -11.33 2.33 -12.97
N ALA A 90 -11.38 1.46 -11.95
CA ALA A 90 -12.58 1.24 -11.15
C ALA A 90 -12.93 2.48 -10.30
N VAL A 91 -11.93 3.10 -9.66
CA VAL A 91 -12.14 4.35 -8.90
C VAL A 91 -12.64 5.47 -9.81
N LYS A 92 -12.04 5.65 -10.99
CA LYS A 92 -12.48 6.67 -11.97
C LYS A 92 -13.93 6.49 -12.42
N LYS A 93 -14.39 5.24 -12.57
CA LYS A 93 -15.79 4.95 -12.92
C LYS A 93 -16.77 5.31 -11.80
N GLN A 94 -16.30 5.32 -10.57
CA GLN A 94 -17.11 5.61 -9.38
C GLN A 94 -17.12 7.11 -9.05
N TYR A 95 -16.04 7.82 -9.34
CA TYR A 95 -15.83 9.23 -8.99
C TYR A 95 -15.47 10.06 -10.24
N ASP A 96 -16.45 10.76 -10.79
CA ASP A 96 -16.34 11.49 -12.07
C ASP A 96 -15.22 12.54 -12.08
N PHE A 97 -14.92 13.15 -10.94
CA PHE A 97 -13.87 14.17 -10.80
C PHE A 97 -12.48 13.62 -10.50
N PHE A 98 -12.34 12.30 -10.30
CA PHE A 98 -11.04 11.65 -10.17
C PHE A 98 -10.47 11.29 -11.54
N THR A 99 -10.03 12.29 -12.30
CA THR A 99 -9.74 12.15 -13.74
C THR A 99 -8.28 11.92 -14.09
N GLY A 100 -7.33 12.49 -13.36
CA GLY A 100 -5.90 12.42 -13.70
C GLY A 100 -5.50 13.36 -14.85
N PRO A 101 -4.43 13.12 -15.60
CA PRO A 101 -3.67 11.86 -15.69
C PRO A 101 -2.83 11.55 -14.44
N PHE A 102 -2.71 10.24 -14.15
CA PHE A 102 -1.94 9.73 -13.01
C PHE A 102 -0.77 8.86 -13.46
N LYS A 103 0.24 8.78 -12.60
CA LYS A 103 1.34 7.82 -12.66
C LYS A 103 1.66 7.31 -11.27
N ASP A 104 2.34 6.18 -11.17
CA ASP A 104 3.05 5.76 -9.97
C ASP A 104 4.42 6.45 -9.87
N ILE A 105 5.08 6.30 -8.73
CA ILE A 105 6.45 6.79 -8.52
C ILE A 105 7.45 5.65 -8.28
N GLY A 106 7.15 4.47 -8.80
CA GLY A 106 7.89 3.24 -8.58
C GLY A 106 7.43 2.50 -7.32
N TYR A 107 7.92 1.28 -7.14
CA TYR A 107 7.45 0.33 -6.15
C TYR A 107 8.54 -0.04 -5.15
N ALA A 108 8.13 -0.32 -3.92
CA ALA A 108 8.98 -0.87 -2.88
C ALA A 108 8.27 -2.05 -2.22
N ILE A 109 9.05 -3.04 -1.77
CA ILE A 109 8.58 -4.12 -0.90
C ILE A 109 9.04 -3.81 0.51
N GLN A 110 8.16 -4.09 1.49
CA GLN A 110 8.43 -3.90 2.91
C GLN A 110 8.11 -5.18 3.67
N ARG A 111 9.03 -5.60 4.52
CA ARG A 111 8.86 -6.67 5.49
C ARG A 111 8.70 -6.07 6.88
N THR A 112 7.72 -6.58 7.62
CA THR A 112 7.48 -6.25 9.04
C THR A 112 7.53 -7.52 9.85
N GLU A 113 8.37 -7.55 10.88
CA GLU A 113 8.57 -8.68 11.80
C GLU A 113 7.89 -8.43 13.17
N PRO A 114 7.78 -9.44 14.04
CA PRO A 114 7.19 -9.26 15.37
C PRO A 114 7.87 -8.16 16.18
N GLY A 115 7.08 -7.25 16.72
CA GLY A 115 7.55 -6.05 17.43
C GLY A 115 7.77 -4.84 16.54
N GLU A 116 7.68 -4.99 15.22
CA GLU A 116 7.79 -3.88 14.27
C GLU A 116 6.43 -3.25 13.96
N TYR A 117 6.46 -2.01 13.45
CA TYR A 117 5.30 -1.15 13.30
C TYR A 117 5.55 0.03 12.38
N PHE A 118 4.48 0.71 12.00
CA PHE A 118 4.50 2.08 11.51
C PHE A 118 3.45 2.86 12.29
N HIS A 119 3.87 3.82 13.13
CA HIS A 119 2.97 4.61 13.97
C HIS A 119 2.04 5.50 13.13
N TRP A 120 1.08 6.15 13.80
CA TRP A 120 0.15 7.09 13.20
C TRP A 120 0.86 8.12 12.35
N HIS A 121 0.47 8.22 11.08
CA HIS A 121 1.06 9.12 10.10
C HIS A 121 0.10 9.42 8.96
N ILE A 122 0.52 10.36 8.12
CA ILE A 122 -0.06 10.66 6.82
C ILE A 122 1.04 10.63 5.76
N ASP A 123 0.68 10.36 4.52
CA ASP A 123 1.64 10.24 3.42
C ASP A 123 1.82 11.52 2.59
N SER A 124 0.94 12.51 2.78
CA SER A 124 1.01 13.82 2.12
C SER A 124 0.62 14.91 3.11
N GLY A 125 1.61 15.52 3.70
CA GLY A 125 1.44 16.61 4.69
C GLY A 125 2.42 17.75 4.48
N SER A 126 3.12 17.80 3.35
CA SER A 126 4.10 18.81 3.03
C SER A 126 4.08 19.19 1.56
N HIS A 127 4.67 20.33 1.21
CA HIS A 127 4.79 20.78 -0.17
C HIS A 127 5.48 19.73 -1.07
N GLN A 128 6.48 19.03 -0.57
CA GLN A 128 7.23 18.00 -1.32
C GLN A 128 6.35 16.82 -1.77
N PHE A 129 5.28 16.50 -1.04
CA PHE A 129 4.40 15.36 -1.31
C PHE A 129 2.99 15.80 -1.72
N SER A 130 2.84 17.05 -2.13
CA SER A 130 1.53 17.64 -2.46
C SER A 130 0.88 17.09 -3.71
N ASP A 131 1.65 16.44 -4.59
CA ASP A 131 1.19 15.81 -5.82
C ASP A 131 0.61 14.40 -5.60
N ARG A 132 0.81 13.82 -4.42
CA ARG A 132 0.26 12.49 -4.08
C ARG A 132 -1.26 12.55 -3.99
N GLN A 133 -1.92 11.61 -4.67
CA GLN A 133 -3.38 11.52 -4.74
C GLN A 133 -3.92 10.29 -4.04
N LEU A 134 -3.23 9.15 -4.17
CA LEU A 134 -3.56 7.91 -3.46
C LEU A 134 -2.28 7.20 -3.00
N VAL A 135 -2.43 6.45 -1.92
CA VAL A 135 -1.52 5.39 -1.51
C VAL A 135 -2.04 4.08 -2.08
N ALA A 136 -1.17 3.22 -2.57
CA ALA A 136 -1.47 1.86 -2.95
C ALA A 136 -0.64 0.88 -2.11
N ILE A 137 -1.31 -0.08 -1.49
CA ILE A 137 -0.68 -1.15 -0.71
C ILE A 137 -1.23 -2.50 -1.18
N TRP A 138 -0.35 -3.38 -1.65
CA TRP A 138 -0.67 -4.80 -1.87
C TRP A 138 -0.17 -5.60 -0.69
N TYR A 139 -1.02 -6.44 -0.10
CA TYR A 139 -0.61 -7.43 0.89
C TYR A 139 -0.13 -8.68 0.15
N LEU A 140 1.13 -9.07 0.37
CA LEU A 140 1.75 -10.19 -0.34
C LEU A 140 1.58 -11.53 0.40
N ASN A 141 1.12 -11.50 1.65
CA ASN A 141 0.82 -12.70 2.42
C ASN A 141 -0.32 -12.48 3.41
N ASN A 142 -0.86 -13.58 3.89
CA ASN A 142 -1.78 -13.58 5.02
C ASN A 142 -1.02 -13.39 6.33
N VAL A 143 -1.61 -12.64 7.26
CA VAL A 143 -1.13 -12.54 8.64
C VAL A 143 -2.18 -13.13 9.57
N GLU A 144 -1.88 -14.29 10.12
CA GLU A 144 -2.82 -15.02 11.00
C GLU A 144 -2.77 -14.57 12.47
N GLY A 145 -1.68 -13.89 12.85
CA GLY A 145 -1.48 -13.42 14.22
C GLY A 145 -2.19 -12.11 14.52
N PRO A 146 -2.21 -11.70 15.78
CA PRO A 146 -2.68 -10.36 16.12
C PRO A 146 -1.68 -9.30 15.68
N GLY A 147 -2.19 -8.15 15.23
CA GLY A 147 -1.41 -7.05 14.68
C GLY A 147 -1.17 -7.17 13.18
N GLY A 148 -0.47 -6.18 12.66
CA GLY A 148 -0.16 -6.10 11.22
C GLY A 148 -1.24 -5.45 10.36
N GLU A 149 -2.41 -5.16 10.92
CA GLU A 149 -3.48 -4.44 10.22
C GLU A 149 -3.03 -3.05 9.79
N THR A 150 -3.61 -2.56 8.69
CA THR A 150 -3.61 -1.12 8.37
C THR A 150 -4.86 -0.50 8.99
N GLU A 151 -4.66 0.38 9.96
CA GLU A 151 -5.74 1.00 10.75
C GLU A 151 -5.86 2.49 10.43
N PHE A 152 -7.10 2.96 10.22
CA PHE A 152 -7.48 4.34 9.92
C PHE A 152 -8.32 4.89 11.06
N ILE A 153 -7.82 5.95 11.73
CA ILE A 153 -8.47 6.46 12.94
C ILE A 153 -9.78 7.20 12.63
N ASN A 154 -9.80 8.06 11.61
CA ASN A 154 -10.95 8.89 11.30
C ASN A 154 -12.12 8.11 10.67
N GLN A 155 -11.82 7.02 9.95
CA GLN A 155 -12.82 6.16 9.31
C GLN A 155 -13.27 5.01 10.22
N ASP A 156 -12.57 4.77 11.34
CA ASP A 156 -12.76 3.58 12.18
C ASP A 156 -12.73 2.30 11.33
N VAL A 157 -11.66 2.15 10.54
CA VAL A 157 -11.43 1.02 9.64
C VAL A 157 -10.12 0.34 10.01
N LYS A 158 -10.15 -0.99 10.05
CA LYS A 158 -8.98 -1.86 10.18
C LYS A 158 -8.98 -2.87 9.05
N ILE A 159 -7.94 -2.85 8.24
CA ILE A 159 -7.80 -3.78 7.12
C ILE A 159 -6.78 -4.85 7.47
N LYS A 160 -7.25 -6.10 7.47
CA LYS A 160 -6.41 -7.26 7.71
C LYS A 160 -5.57 -7.58 6.48
N PRO A 161 -4.28 -7.87 6.64
CA PRO A 161 -3.45 -8.37 5.55
C PRO A 161 -4.00 -9.70 5.02
N GLU A 162 -4.35 -9.71 3.74
CA GLU A 162 -4.78 -10.90 3.00
C GLU A 162 -4.04 -10.94 1.68
N MET A 163 -3.44 -12.09 1.37
CA MET A 163 -2.61 -12.28 0.17
C MET A 163 -3.36 -11.87 -1.10
N GLY A 164 -2.71 -11.07 -1.93
CA GLY A 164 -3.24 -10.58 -3.20
C GLY A 164 -4.22 -9.42 -3.11
N LYS A 165 -4.58 -8.96 -1.90
CA LYS A 165 -5.45 -7.79 -1.71
C LYS A 165 -4.67 -6.50 -1.96
N LEU A 166 -5.25 -5.60 -2.77
CA LEU A 166 -4.83 -4.21 -2.93
C LEU A 166 -5.77 -3.30 -2.15
N ILE A 167 -5.21 -2.33 -1.44
CA ILE A 167 -5.96 -1.19 -0.91
C ILE A 167 -5.47 0.11 -1.54
N LEU A 168 -6.40 1.01 -1.83
CA LEU A 168 -6.15 2.40 -2.23
C LEU A 168 -6.82 3.34 -1.25
N PHE A 169 -6.16 4.43 -0.89
CA PHE A 169 -6.74 5.46 -0.01
C PHE A 169 -6.04 6.81 -0.20
N PRO A 170 -6.70 7.94 0.10
CA PRO A 170 -6.10 9.27 0.06
C PRO A 170 -4.93 9.40 1.04
N PRO A 171 -3.84 10.11 0.67
CA PRO A 171 -2.64 10.24 1.50
C PRO A 171 -2.73 11.35 2.55
N PHE A 172 -3.87 12.05 2.65
CA PHE A 172 -4.02 13.32 3.35
C PHE A 172 -4.32 13.16 4.84
N TRP A 173 -4.31 14.27 5.58
CA TRP A 173 -4.67 14.36 7.00
C TRP A 173 -6.05 13.78 7.35
N THR A 174 -6.94 13.66 6.38
CA THR A 174 -8.24 12.98 6.54
C THR A 174 -8.10 11.46 6.73
N HIS A 175 -6.99 10.88 6.29
CA HIS A 175 -6.72 9.44 6.32
C HIS A 175 -5.46 9.13 7.13
N GLU A 176 -5.39 9.69 8.36
CA GLU A 176 -4.36 9.30 9.31
C GLU A 176 -4.47 7.82 9.60
N HIS A 177 -3.37 7.11 9.41
CA HIS A 177 -3.33 5.65 9.50
C HIS A 177 -2.05 5.14 10.13
N ARG A 178 -2.06 3.86 10.50
CA ARG A 178 -0.89 3.16 11.03
C ARG A 178 -0.81 1.72 10.55
N GLY A 179 0.41 1.16 10.55
CA GLY A 179 0.64 -0.27 10.57
C GLY A 179 0.67 -0.74 12.02
N VAL A 180 -0.35 -1.46 12.46
CA VAL A 180 -0.46 -1.97 13.83
C VAL A 180 0.72 -2.89 14.12
N THR A 181 1.34 -2.74 15.30
CA THR A 181 2.47 -3.57 15.72
C THR A 181 2.18 -5.04 15.50
N LEU A 182 3.00 -5.69 14.69
CA LEU A 182 2.92 -7.12 14.44
C LEU A 182 3.31 -7.89 15.70
N LYS A 183 2.52 -8.88 16.09
CA LYS A 183 2.79 -9.69 17.30
C LYS A 183 3.32 -11.06 16.96
N LYS A 184 2.94 -11.61 15.79
CA LYS A 184 3.32 -12.96 15.36
C LYS A 184 3.30 -13.06 13.83
N GLY A 185 4.16 -13.90 13.28
CA GLY A 185 4.31 -14.08 11.83
C GLY A 185 5.18 -12.99 11.21
N VAL A 186 5.14 -12.89 9.91
CA VAL A 186 5.82 -11.85 9.12
C VAL A 186 4.80 -11.26 8.16
N LYS A 187 4.83 -9.95 7.95
CA LYS A 187 4.00 -9.26 6.97
C LYS A 187 4.86 -8.72 5.84
N TYR A 188 4.45 -9.00 4.60
CA TYR A 188 5.03 -8.40 3.41
C TYR A 188 3.98 -7.58 2.68
N ILE A 189 4.38 -6.38 2.23
CA ILE A 189 3.58 -5.53 1.37
C ILE A 189 4.42 -5.01 0.21
N ALA A 190 3.77 -4.78 -0.94
CA ALA A 190 4.30 -3.88 -1.96
C ALA A 190 3.56 -2.55 -1.86
N THR A 191 4.23 -1.43 -2.14
CA THR A 191 3.63 -0.11 -2.01
C THR A 191 4.11 0.87 -3.06
N THR A 192 3.25 1.81 -3.41
CA THR A 192 3.56 3.00 -4.21
C THR A 192 2.63 4.15 -3.87
N TRP A 193 2.94 5.34 -4.37
CA TRP A 193 2.04 6.49 -4.38
C TRP A 193 1.61 6.80 -5.81
N VAL A 194 0.34 7.11 -5.96
CA VAL A 194 -0.24 7.63 -7.20
C VAL A 194 -0.14 9.14 -7.16
N VAL A 195 0.46 9.72 -8.17
CA VAL A 195 0.65 11.18 -8.30
C VAL A 195 0.08 11.68 -9.61
N PHE A 196 -0.12 12.99 -9.73
CA PHE A 196 -0.38 13.59 -11.04
C PHE A 196 0.84 13.41 -11.97
N LYS A 197 0.54 13.19 -13.27
CA LYS A 197 1.58 13.03 -14.30
C LYS A 197 2.06 14.39 -14.78
#